data_e5233020cfae7593a9458ec70e5cdb93
#
_entry.id   e5233020cfae7593a9458ec70e5cdb93
#
_cell.length_a   1.000
_cell.length_b   1.000
_cell.length_c   1.000
_cell.angle_alpha   90.00
_cell.angle_beta   90.00
_cell.angle_gamma   90.00
#
_symmetry.space_group_name_H-M   'P 1'
#
loop_
_entity.id
_entity.type
_entity.pdbx_description
1 polymer ?
#
loop_
_entity_poly.entity_id
_entity_poly.type
_entity_poly.pdbx_seq_one_letter_code
_entity_poly.pdbx_strand_id
1 'polypeptide(L)'
;NSCLKSLGLNVGKSLASDDAETLIKLCKVNDIEAYITDPVKIDNVNISSTLIKEYIGNGDVKKAKDMLGRYFSLNFVVVEGKKLGRKIGTPTLNQWIPEDFIMPKFGVYASITHIGENIYCSVTNIGTNPTTKDGFPKAETWVPEYIGKDLYGKKIKVDLIEYLREEKKISNLNELKSAVIN
;
A
#
# COMPACT_ATOMS: atom_id res chain seq x y z
N ASN A 1 12.55 -19.62 9.76
CA ASN A 1 11.12 -19.98 9.69
C ASN A 1 10.84 -21.49 9.71
N SER A 2 11.75 -22.36 9.23
CA SER A 2 11.58 -23.82 9.27
C SER A 2 11.75 -24.41 10.67
N CYS A 3 12.67 -23.87 11.47
CA CYS A 3 12.97 -24.35 12.83
C CYS A 3 11.81 -24.08 13.79
N LEU A 4 11.16 -22.90 13.71
CA LEU A 4 10.01 -22.55 14.55
C LEU A 4 8.75 -23.36 14.22
N LYS A 5 8.56 -23.75 12.95
CA LYS A 5 7.47 -24.65 12.53
C LYS A 5 7.60 -26.05 13.12
N SER A 6 8.84 -26.57 13.27
CA SER A 6 9.11 -27.89 13.85
C SER A 6 8.80 -27.93 15.36
N LEU A 7 8.78 -26.78 16.03
CA LEU A 7 8.42 -26.65 17.45
C LEU A 7 6.92 -26.44 17.68
N GLY A 8 6.08 -26.49 16.64
CA GLY A 8 4.63 -26.30 16.76
C GLY A 8 4.20 -24.84 17.06
N LEU A 9 5.10 -23.89 16.96
CA LEU A 9 4.84 -22.48 17.23
C LEU A 9 4.29 -21.78 15.98
N ASN A 10 3.14 -21.17 16.10
CA ASN A 10 2.50 -20.43 15.02
C ASN A 10 3.10 -19.02 14.95
N VAL A 11 4.09 -18.83 14.06
CA VAL A 11 4.78 -17.53 13.87
C VAL A 11 3.85 -16.57 13.14
N GLY A 12 3.17 -15.70 13.86
CA GLY A 12 2.26 -14.71 13.27
C GLY A 12 1.28 -14.06 14.22
N LYS A 13 1.14 -14.58 15.44
CA LYS A 13 0.44 -13.85 16.51
C LYS A 13 1.46 -13.04 17.31
N SER A 14 1.09 -11.82 17.69
CA SER A 14 1.80 -11.05 18.72
C SER A 14 1.95 -11.97 19.94
N LEU A 15 3.19 -12.38 20.24
CA LEU A 15 3.48 -13.17 21.42
C LEU A 15 3.16 -12.31 22.64
N ALA A 16 2.22 -12.75 23.48
CA ALA A 16 2.05 -12.20 24.81
C ALA A 16 3.32 -12.52 25.64
N SER A 17 3.55 -11.82 26.74
CA SER A 17 4.75 -12.00 27.57
C SER A 17 5.00 -13.45 27.97
N ASP A 18 3.92 -14.19 28.26
CA ASP A 18 3.97 -15.61 28.66
C ASP A 18 4.48 -16.52 27.52
N ASP A 19 4.21 -16.16 26.27
CA ASP A 19 4.68 -16.88 25.08
C ASP A 19 6.18 -16.71 24.85
N ALA A 20 6.73 -15.53 25.20
CA ALA A 20 8.16 -15.23 25.05
C ALA A 20 9.01 -16.06 26.03
N GLU A 21 8.57 -16.19 27.29
CA GLU A 21 9.24 -17.06 28.28
C GLU A 21 9.18 -18.54 27.90
N THR A 22 8.04 -18.97 27.39
CA THR A 22 7.87 -20.34 26.90
C THR A 22 8.78 -20.63 25.71
N LEU A 23 8.93 -19.65 24.78
CA LEU A 23 9.85 -19.75 23.66
C LEU A 23 11.31 -19.88 24.12
N ILE A 24 11.74 -19.05 25.08
CA ILE A 24 13.10 -19.14 25.65
C ILE A 24 13.34 -20.53 26.25
N LYS A 25 12.39 -21.05 27.05
CA LYS A 25 12.50 -22.37 27.66
C LYS A 25 12.62 -23.49 26.60
N LEU A 26 11.80 -23.45 25.55
CA LEU A 26 11.84 -24.42 24.47
C LEU A 26 13.15 -24.33 23.66
N CYS A 27 13.63 -23.13 23.37
CA CYS A 27 14.90 -22.92 22.69
C CYS A 27 16.06 -23.48 23.51
N LYS A 28 16.08 -23.20 24.83
CA LYS A 28 17.11 -23.69 25.74
C LYS A 28 17.19 -25.22 25.82
N VAL A 29 16.02 -25.91 25.83
CA VAL A 29 15.96 -27.39 25.83
C VAL A 29 16.49 -27.99 24.54
N ASN A 30 16.49 -27.25 23.43
CA ASN A 30 16.94 -27.68 22.11
C ASN A 30 18.30 -27.09 21.71
N ASP A 31 19.09 -26.55 22.65
CA ASP A 31 20.39 -25.90 22.42
C ASP A 31 20.30 -24.78 21.35
N ILE A 32 19.17 -24.07 21.29
CA ILE A 32 18.95 -22.92 20.41
C ILE A 32 19.09 -21.63 21.23
N GLU A 33 19.95 -20.74 20.78
CA GLU A 33 20.08 -19.40 21.40
C GLU A 33 18.89 -18.53 20.97
N ALA A 34 18.20 -17.94 21.95
CA ALA A 34 17.04 -17.07 21.73
C ALA A 34 17.28 -15.67 22.27
N TYR A 35 17.09 -14.67 21.44
CA TYR A 35 17.18 -13.27 21.81
C TYR A 35 15.79 -12.65 21.74
N ILE A 36 15.35 -12.03 22.83
CA ILE A 36 14.12 -11.23 22.87
C ILE A 36 14.52 -9.77 22.84
N THR A 37 13.99 -9.05 21.89
CA THR A 37 14.15 -7.61 21.79
C THR A 37 12.91 -6.91 22.31
N ASP A 38 13.11 -5.79 22.99
CA ASP A 38 11.99 -4.94 23.40
C ASP A 38 11.20 -4.43 22.19
N PRO A 39 9.88 -4.27 22.32
CA PRO A 39 9.07 -3.71 21.26
C PRO A 39 9.48 -2.27 20.96
N VAL A 40 9.67 -1.96 19.69
CA VAL A 40 9.92 -0.58 19.25
C VAL A 40 8.65 0.23 19.44
N LYS A 41 8.78 1.45 19.96
CA LYS A 41 7.66 2.38 20.20
C LYS A 41 7.87 3.70 19.47
N ILE A 42 6.78 4.28 19.02
CA ILE A 42 6.68 5.66 18.55
C ILE A 42 5.58 6.33 19.38
N ASP A 43 5.89 7.46 20.02
CA ASP A 43 4.96 8.20 20.89
C ASP A 43 4.29 7.30 21.95
N ASN A 44 5.07 6.43 22.61
CA ASN A 44 4.61 5.41 23.56
C ASN A 44 3.68 4.32 23.01
N VAL A 45 3.47 4.26 21.70
CA VAL A 45 2.66 3.23 21.02
C VAL A 45 3.58 2.15 20.44
N ASN A 46 3.32 0.89 20.77
CA ASN A 46 4.06 -0.24 20.20
C ASN A 46 3.81 -0.34 18.70
N ILE A 47 4.89 -0.43 17.91
CA ILE A 47 4.78 -0.73 16.48
C ILE A 47 4.33 -2.18 16.31
N SER A 48 3.23 -2.38 15.60
CA SER A 48 2.73 -3.71 15.26
C SER A 48 2.18 -3.75 13.84
N SER A 49 2.26 -4.93 13.21
CA SER A 49 1.69 -5.13 11.87
C SER A 49 0.18 -4.91 11.84
N THR A 50 -0.52 -5.23 12.93
CA THR A 50 -1.97 -5.01 13.06
C THR A 50 -2.30 -3.53 13.01
N LEU A 51 -1.62 -2.72 13.80
CA LEU A 51 -1.84 -1.28 13.87
C LEU A 51 -1.47 -0.58 12.54
N ILE A 52 -0.37 -1.01 11.90
CA ILE A 52 0.01 -0.49 10.59
C ILE A 52 -1.07 -0.79 9.54
N LYS A 53 -1.63 -2.02 9.53
CA LYS A 53 -2.72 -2.40 8.63
C LYS A 53 -3.98 -1.57 8.87
N GLU A 54 -4.29 -1.30 10.13
CA GLU A 54 -5.42 -0.46 10.52
C GLU A 54 -5.26 0.98 10.00
N TYR A 55 -4.09 1.59 10.18
CA TYR A 55 -3.82 2.93 9.64
C TYR A 55 -3.92 2.97 8.11
N ILE A 56 -3.40 1.98 7.41
CA ILE A 56 -3.51 1.89 5.95
C ILE A 56 -4.98 1.76 5.52
N GLY A 57 -5.75 0.89 6.17
CA GLY A 57 -7.18 0.68 5.91
C GLY A 57 -8.05 1.89 6.22
N ASN A 58 -7.62 2.75 7.14
CA ASN A 58 -8.30 4.00 7.49
C ASN A 58 -7.84 5.21 6.65
N GLY A 59 -6.82 5.05 5.80
CA GLY A 59 -6.25 6.13 5.00
C GLY A 59 -5.17 6.95 5.71
N ASP A 60 -4.82 6.62 6.96
CA ASP A 60 -3.79 7.29 7.77
C ASP A 60 -2.37 6.88 7.33
N VAL A 61 -2.09 7.01 6.03
CA VAL A 61 -0.80 6.58 5.44
C VAL A 61 0.40 7.33 6.01
N LYS A 62 0.21 8.52 6.58
CA LYS A 62 1.27 9.25 7.30
C LYS A 62 1.69 8.51 8.57
N LYS A 63 0.73 8.12 9.41
CA LYS A 63 1.02 7.33 10.62
C LYS A 63 1.60 5.97 10.28
N ALA A 64 1.07 5.34 9.21
CA ALA A 64 1.64 4.09 8.72
C ALA A 64 3.10 4.26 8.28
N LYS A 65 3.45 5.36 7.59
CA LYS A 65 4.83 5.72 7.22
C LYS A 65 5.74 5.83 8.43
N ASP A 66 5.29 6.54 9.48
CA ASP A 66 6.10 6.75 10.68
C ASP A 66 6.44 5.41 11.35
N MET A 67 5.47 4.50 11.45
CA MET A 67 5.68 3.16 11.99
C MET A 67 6.48 2.23 11.06
N LEU A 68 6.35 2.38 9.74
CA LEU A 68 7.08 1.57 8.76
C LEU A 68 8.53 2.06 8.54
N GLY A 69 8.85 3.31 8.89
CA GLY A 69 10.09 3.98 8.51
C GLY A 69 10.21 4.29 7.01
N ARG A 70 9.13 4.08 6.25
CA ARG A 70 9.04 4.33 4.79
C ARG A 70 7.60 4.54 4.37
N TYR A 71 7.39 5.12 3.21
CA TYR A 71 6.04 5.22 2.65
C TYR A 71 5.44 3.85 2.36
N PHE A 72 4.12 3.74 2.53
CA PHE A 72 3.37 2.60 2.02
C PHE A 72 3.28 2.73 0.50
N SER A 73 3.71 1.69 -0.20
CA SER A 73 3.92 1.76 -1.65
C SER A 73 3.13 0.69 -2.38
N LEU A 74 2.51 1.08 -3.48
CA LEU A 74 2.01 0.17 -4.51
C LEU A 74 3.16 -0.09 -5.49
N ASN A 75 3.48 -1.35 -5.76
CA ASN A 75 4.58 -1.70 -6.65
C ASN A 75 4.15 -2.84 -7.57
N PHE A 76 3.33 -2.49 -8.55
CA PHE A 76 2.68 -3.45 -9.45
C PHE A 76 2.97 -3.14 -10.91
N VAL A 77 2.60 -4.08 -11.79
CA VAL A 77 2.74 -3.91 -13.23
C VAL A 77 1.65 -2.97 -13.73
N VAL A 78 2.05 -2.03 -14.60
CA VAL A 78 1.10 -1.14 -15.28
C VAL A 78 0.36 -1.92 -16.35
N VAL A 79 -0.96 -1.89 -16.27
CA VAL A 79 -1.87 -2.54 -17.21
C VAL A 79 -2.61 -1.52 -18.08
N GLU A 80 -3.14 -2.00 -19.17
CA GLU A 80 -3.96 -1.17 -20.05
C GLU A 80 -5.32 -0.88 -19.38
N GLY A 81 -5.68 0.41 -19.27
CA GLY A 81 -6.97 0.86 -18.77
C GLY A 81 -7.91 1.26 -19.92
N LYS A 82 -9.07 1.82 -19.57
CA LYS A 82 -10.08 2.28 -20.56
C LYS A 82 -9.63 3.46 -21.44
N LYS A 83 -8.43 4.00 -21.25
CA LYS A 83 -7.82 5.14 -21.97
C LYS A 83 -8.70 6.41 -21.97
N LEU A 84 -9.66 6.53 -21.06
CA LEU A 84 -10.53 7.72 -20.97
C LEU A 84 -9.71 8.97 -20.63
N GLY A 85 -8.73 8.85 -19.73
CA GLY A 85 -7.84 9.96 -19.38
C GLY A 85 -7.05 10.51 -20.56
N ARG A 86 -6.63 9.68 -21.53
CA ARG A 86 -5.96 10.15 -22.75
C ARG A 86 -6.83 11.07 -23.59
N LYS A 87 -8.14 10.81 -23.66
CA LYS A 87 -9.09 11.63 -24.43
C LYS A 87 -9.27 13.03 -23.86
N ILE A 88 -8.96 13.22 -22.60
CA ILE A 88 -9.07 14.51 -21.88
C ILE A 88 -7.70 15.11 -21.51
N GLY A 89 -6.59 14.54 -22.02
CA GLY A 89 -5.24 15.05 -21.77
C GLY A 89 -4.63 14.67 -20.40
N THR A 90 -5.25 13.73 -19.68
CA THR A 90 -4.77 13.27 -18.36
C THR A 90 -4.55 11.76 -18.36
N PRO A 91 -3.51 11.25 -19.06
CA PRO A 91 -3.25 9.81 -19.09
C PRO A 91 -2.91 9.29 -17.69
N THR A 92 -3.52 8.17 -17.30
CA THR A 92 -3.29 7.52 -16.00
C THR A 92 -2.58 6.19 -16.16
N LEU A 93 -1.72 5.86 -15.21
CA LEU A 93 -1.17 4.52 -15.01
C LEU A 93 -2.21 3.70 -14.26
N ASN A 94 -2.51 2.50 -14.75
CA ASN A 94 -3.45 1.60 -14.08
C ASN A 94 -2.69 0.40 -13.52
N GLN A 95 -2.91 0.08 -12.25
CA GLN A 95 -2.30 -1.06 -11.58
C GLN A 95 -3.37 -1.83 -10.82
N TRP A 96 -3.45 -3.15 -11.03
CA TRP A 96 -4.31 -4.02 -10.24
C TRP A 96 -3.68 -4.23 -8.86
N ILE A 97 -4.50 -4.14 -7.81
CA ILE A 97 -4.09 -4.43 -6.44
C ILE A 97 -4.50 -5.88 -6.13
N PRO A 98 -3.54 -6.79 -5.84
CA PRO A 98 -3.85 -8.17 -5.51
C PRO A 98 -4.71 -8.30 -4.25
N GLU A 99 -5.54 -9.34 -4.17
CA GLU A 99 -6.45 -9.58 -3.04
C GLU A 99 -5.71 -9.81 -1.71
N ASP A 100 -4.53 -10.43 -1.77
CA ASP A 100 -3.67 -10.70 -0.61
C ASP A 100 -2.83 -9.49 -0.18
N PHE A 101 -2.92 -8.39 -0.91
CA PHE A 101 -2.23 -7.15 -0.55
C PHE A 101 -3.03 -6.36 0.50
N ILE A 102 -2.32 -5.63 1.38
CA ILE A 102 -2.97 -4.74 2.35
C ILE A 102 -3.70 -3.64 1.60
N MET A 103 -5.04 -3.66 1.67
CA MET A 103 -5.88 -2.72 0.95
C MET A 103 -5.91 -1.36 1.64
N PRO A 104 -5.44 -0.27 0.97
CA PRO A 104 -5.63 1.07 1.48
C PRO A 104 -7.11 1.48 1.43
N LYS A 105 -7.49 2.45 2.26
CA LYS A 105 -8.82 3.07 2.15
C LYS A 105 -9.06 3.53 0.71
N PHE A 106 -10.23 3.27 0.17
CA PHE A 106 -10.59 3.75 -1.16
C PHE A 106 -10.71 5.28 -1.18
N GLY A 107 -10.21 5.89 -2.23
CA GLY A 107 -10.19 7.33 -2.40
C GLY A 107 -8.96 7.84 -3.12
N VAL A 108 -8.75 9.15 -3.01
CA VAL A 108 -7.71 9.88 -3.73
C VAL A 108 -6.57 10.21 -2.78
N TYR A 109 -5.35 9.97 -3.25
CA TYR A 109 -4.11 10.20 -2.51
C TYR A 109 -3.18 11.15 -3.26
N ALA A 110 -2.52 12.04 -2.53
CA ALA A 110 -1.25 12.58 -2.99
C ALA A 110 -0.22 11.46 -3.00
N SER A 111 0.55 11.35 -4.05
CA SER A 111 1.48 10.24 -4.24
C SER A 111 2.77 10.68 -4.94
N ILE A 112 3.77 9.82 -4.89
CA ILE A 112 5.03 9.95 -5.61
C ILE A 112 5.20 8.71 -6.47
N THR A 113 5.43 8.92 -7.78
CA THR A 113 5.63 7.85 -8.75
C THR A 113 7.08 7.78 -9.18
N HIS A 114 7.67 6.58 -9.09
CA HIS A 114 9.05 6.32 -9.49
C HIS A 114 9.08 5.71 -10.91
N ILE A 115 9.67 6.42 -11.86
CA ILE A 115 9.77 5.98 -13.26
C ILE A 115 11.24 6.00 -13.69
N GLY A 116 11.86 4.83 -13.78
CA GLY A 116 13.32 4.73 -13.95
C GLY A 116 14.02 5.33 -12.74
N GLU A 117 14.93 6.26 -12.97
CA GLU A 117 15.65 7.00 -11.92
C GLU A 117 14.95 8.30 -11.51
N ASN A 118 13.86 8.66 -12.17
CA ASN A 118 13.15 9.91 -11.91
C ASN A 118 12.00 9.70 -10.94
N ILE A 119 11.70 10.77 -10.19
CA ILE A 119 10.64 10.84 -9.19
C ILE A 119 9.68 11.95 -9.58
N TYR A 120 8.39 11.64 -9.63
CA TYR A 120 7.34 12.57 -10.05
C TYR A 120 6.27 12.72 -8.99
N CYS A 121 5.80 13.95 -8.77
CA CYS A 121 4.57 14.19 -8.04
C CYS A 121 3.40 13.60 -8.82
N SER A 122 2.47 12.98 -8.12
CA SER A 122 1.35 12.29 -8.74
C SER A 122 0.11 12.28 -7.84
N VAL A 123 -1.03 11.96 -8.42
CA VAL A 123 -2.29 11.75 -7.74
C VAL A 123 -2.80 10.36 -8.06
N THR A 124 -3.10 9.57 -7.04
CA THR A 124 -3.54 8.18 -7.18
C THR A 124 -4.96 8.01 -6.65
N ASN A 125 -5.87 7.55 -7.49
CA ASN A 125 -7.19 7.08 -7.07
C ASN A 125 -7.15 5.58 -6.86
N ILE A 126 -7.58 5.12 -5.68
CA ILE A 126 -7.73 3.70 -5.35
C ILE A 126 -9.22 3.40 -5.19
N GLY A 127 -9.72 2.45 -5.95
CA GLY A 127 -11.13 2.08 -5.89
C GLY A 127 -11.46 0.85 -6.71
N THR A 128 -12.74 0.47 -6.69
CA THR A 128 -13.28 -0.57 -7.56
C THR A 128 -14.05 0.08 -8.70
N ASN A 129 -13.84 -0.39 -9.92
CA ASN A 129 -14.64 0.07 -11.05
C ASN A 129 -15.87 -0.84 -11.18
N PRO A 130 -17.08 -0.37 -10.82
CA PRO A 130 -18.29 -1.19 -10.88
C PRO A 130 -18.69 -1.60 -12.32
N THR A 131 -18.07 -1.01 -13.33
CA THR A 131 -18.34 -1.29 -14.75
C THR A 131 -17.41 -2.34 -15.37
N THR A 132 -16.41 -2.84 -14.64
CA THR A 132 -15.61 -4.00 -15.06
C THR A 132 -16.18 -5.25 -14.41
N LYS A 133 -16.44 -6.30 -15.20
CA LYS A 133 -16.97 -7.58 -14.72
C LYS A 133 -16.10 -8.24 -13.64
N ASP A 134 -14.87 -7.77 -13.47
CA ASP A 134 -13.85 -8.40 -12.63
C ASP A 134 -13.84 -7.88 -11.19
N GLY A 135 -14.47 -6.72 -10.90
CA GLY A 135 -14.65 -6.19 -9.52
C GLY A 135 -13.38 -5.93 -8.70
N PHE A 136 -12.19 -6.20 -9.27
CA PHE A 136 -10.93 -6.07 -8.54
C PHE A 136 -10.56 -4.61 -8.26
N PRO A 137 -10.02 -4.31 -7.08
CA PRO A 137 -9.50 -3.00 -6.75
C PRO A 137 -8.31 -2.64 -7.66
N LYS A 138 -8.23 -1.36 -8.03
CA LYS A 138 -7.11 -0.85 -8.82
C LYS A 138 -6.67 0.52 -8.33
N ALA A 139 -5.43 0.84 -8.64
CA ALA A 139 -4.88 2.19 -8.52
C ALA A 139 -4.81 2.81 -9.91
N GLU A 140 -5.36 4.01 -10.05
CA GLU A 140 -5.26 4.86 -11.24
C GLU A 140 -4.43 6.09 -10.86
N THR A 141 -3.18 6.15 -11.36
CA THR A 141 -2.24 7.21 -11.00
C THR A 141 -2.05 8.16 -12.15
N TRP A 142 -2.35 9.43 -11.93
CA TRP A 142 -2.04 10.52 -12.84
C TRP A 142 -0.69 11.16 -12.46
N VAL A 143 0.19 11.30 -13.47
CA VAL A 143 1.52 11.88 -13.32
C VAL A 143 1.62 13.08 -14.26
N PRO A 144 1.31 14.31 -13.80
CA PRO A 144 1.19 15.51 -14.64
C PRO A 144 2.42 15.80 -15.51
N GLU A 145 3.59 15.66 -14.92
CA GLU A 145 4.88 16.05 -15.54
C GLU A 145 5.50 14.94 -16.40
N TYR A 146 4.87 13.77 -16.47
CA TYR A 146 5.41 12.67 -17.27
C TYR A 146 4.94 12.74 -18.72
N ILE A 147 5.84 13.13 -19.62
CA ILE A 147 5.62 13.25 -21.08
C ILE A 147 6.27 12.07 -21.84
N GLY A 148 6.65 11.01 -21.12
CA GLY A 148 7.38 9.90 -21.70
C GLY A 148 6.53 8.88 -22.45
N LYS A 149 7.19 7.77 -22.86
CA LYS A 149 6.55 6.64 -23.54
C LYS A 149 5.60 5.89 -22.59
N ASP A 150 4.69 5.09 -23.18
CA ASP A 150 3.83 4.19 -22.43
C ASP A 150 4.61 3.27 -21.49
N LEU A 151 4.07 3.08 -20.29
CA LEU A 151 4.70 2.29 -19.24
C LEU A 151 4.04 0.90 -19.08
N TYR A 152 3.20 0.49 -20.01
CA TYR A 152 2.54 -0.82 -19.96
C TYR A 152 3.54 -1.96 -19.83
N GLY A 153 3.22 -2.94 -18.99
CA GLY A 153 4.06 -4.08 -18.70
C GLY A 153 5.24 -3.78 -17.77
N LYS A 154 5.51 -2.51 -17.46
CA LYS A 154 6.57 -2.14 -16.49
C LYS A 154 6.03 -2.18 -15.07
N LYS A 155 6.86 -2.63 -14.15
CA LYS A 155 6.59 -2.55 -12.71
C LYS A 155 6.95 -1.16 -12.22
N ILE A 156 5.97 -0.42 -11.72
CA ILE A 156 6.11 0.97 -11.26
C ILE A 156 5.77 1.05 -9.79
N LYS A 157 6.62 1.74 -9.04
CA LYS A 157 6.40 2.01 -7.62
C LYS A 157 5.69 3.34 -7.45
N VAL A 158 4.62 3.35 -6.68
CA VAL A 158 3.84 4.53 -6.28
C VAL A 158 3.78 4.60 -4.77
N ASP A 159 4.38 5.61 -4.19
CA ASP A 159 4.37 5.88 -2.75
C ASP A 159 3.14 6.71 -2.39
N LEU A 160 2.30 6.24 -1.48
CA LEU A 160 1.16 6.99 -0.97
C LEU A 160 1.63 7.93 0.13
N ILE A 161 1.40 9.24 -0.05
CA ILE A 161 1.91 10.30 0.83
C ILE A 161 0.83 10.76 1.81
N GLU A 162 -0.37 11.02 1.30
CA GLU A 162 -1.48 11.56 2.07
C GLU A 162 -2.82 11.18 1.44
N TYR A 163 -3.79 10.81 2.27
CA TYR A 163 -5.17 10.65 1.87
C TYR A 163 -5.83 12.03 1.73
N LEU A 164 -6.36 12.33 0.56
CA LEU A 164 -6.93 13.65 0.27
C LEU A 164 -8.44 13.68 0.44
N ARG A 165 -9.14 12.69 -0.12
CA ARG A 165 -10.61 12.64 -0.12
C ARG A 165 -11.14 11.29 -0.56
N GLU A 166 -12.41 11.05 -0.31
CA GLU A 166 -13.14 9.89 -0.85
C GLU A 166 -13.29 9.95 -2.36
N GLU A 167 -13.51 8.78 -2.96
CA GLU A 167 -13.79 8.66 -4.37
C GLU A 167 -15.14 9.36 -4.68
N LYS A 168 -15.12 10.32 -5.62
CA LYS A 168 -16.36 10.91 -6.12
C LYS A 168 -16.80 10.15 -7.37
N LYS A 169 -18.02 9.66 -7.40
CA LYS A 169 -18.62 9.17 -8.63
C LYS A 169 -18.82 10.37 -9.56
N ILE A 170 -18.01 10.42 -10.61
CA ILE A 170 -18.08 11.47 -11.62
C ILE A 170 -19.04 10.96 -12.70
N SER A 171 -20.17 11.62 -12.85
CA SER A 171 -21.23 11.21 -13.75
C SER A 171 -21.02 11.65 -15.20
N ASN A 172 -20.14 12.64 -15.43
CA ASN A 172 -19.85 13.14 -16.77
C ASN A 172 -18.42 13.66 -16.97
N LEU A 173 -18.00 13.79 -18.24
CA LEU A 173 -16.65 14.20 -18.64
C LEU A 173 -16.28 15.64 -18.21
N ASN A 174 -17.26 16.52 -18.03
CA ASN A 174 -17.01 17.91 -17.63
C ASN A 174 -16.68 17.99 -16.14
N GLU A 175 -17.38 17.21 -15.31
CA GLU A 175 -17.07 17.07 -13.87
C GLU A 175 -15.68 16.45 -13.68
N LEU A 176 -15.29 15.48 -14.52
CA LEU A 176 -13.95 14.89 -14.46
C LEU A 176 -12.87 15.93 -14.71
N LYS A 177 -13.01 16.78 -15.71
CA LYS A 177 -12.06 17.87 -15.99
C LYS A 177 -11.95 18.83 -14.83
N SER A 178 -13.07 19.26 -14.24
CA SER A 178 -13.07 20.18 -13.09
C SER A 178 -12.46 19.58 -11.83
N ALA A 179 -12.64 18.27 -11.61
CA ALA A 179 -12.12 17.56 -10.42
C ALA A 179 -10.61 17.28 -10.50
N VAL A 180 -9.99 17.38 -11.67
CA VAL A 180 -8.55 17.15 -11.88
C VAL A 180 -7.76 18.46 -11.82
N ILE A 181 -8.41 19.62 -12.09
CA ILE A 181 -7.77 20.94 -12.18
C ILE A 181 -7.83 21.70 -10.85
N ASN A 182 -8.76 21.35 -9.94
CA ASN A 182 -8.89 21.89 -8.60
C ASN A 182 -8.34 20.93 -7.53
#